data_516ff41b68aa028a818b7585cbff4bd1
#
_entry.id   516ff41b68aa028a818b7585cbff4bd1
#
_cell.length_a   1.000
_cell.length_b   1.000
_cell.length_c   1.000
_cell.angle_alpha   90.00
_cell.angle_beta   90.00
_cell.angle_gamma   90.00
#
_symmetry.space_group_name_H-M   'P 1'
#
loop_
_entity.id
_entity.type
_entity.pdbx_description
1 polymer ?
#
loop_
_entity_poly.entity_id
_entity_poly.type
_entity_poly.pdbx_seq_one_letter_code
_entity_poly.pdbx_strand_id
1 'polypeptide(L)' 'MPGFVVEFNRRTRERRVREFDDPGDAMRMRLQLESERVDGDIEIAALTSKSLETLQRTHSRYFTGKELTAI' A
#
# COMPACT_ATOMS: atom_id res chain seq x y z
N MET A 1 11.92 10.93 -3.23
CA MET A 1 10.52 10.69 -2.83
C MET A 1 10.41 9.39 -2.09
N PRO A 2 9.66 9.32 -1.02
CA PRO A 2 9.44 8.05 -0.35
C PRO A 2 8.59 7.11 -1.19
N GLY A 3 8.74 5.82 -0.92
CA GLY A 3 7.90 4.79 -1.51
C GLY A 3 6.89 4.29 -0.49
N PHE A 4 5.75 3.86 -0.97
CA PHE A 4 4.67 3.34 -0.13
C PHE A 4 4.22 1.99 -0.67
N VAL A 5 3.98 1.06 0.24
CA VAL A 5 3.33 -0.20 -0.11
C VAL A 5 1.95 -0.20 0.53
N VAL A 6 0.94 -0.39 -0.30
CA VAL A 6 -0.45 -0.45 0.14
C VAL A 6 -0.96 -1.86 -0.07
N GLU A 7 -1.44 -2.49 1.00
CA GLU A 7 -2.18 -3.75 0.93
C GLU A 7 -3.65 -3.42 1.15
N PHE A 8 -4.48 -3.68 0.16
CA PHE A 8 -5.90 -3.35 0.21
C PHE A 8 -6.74 -4.61 -0.01
N ASN A 9 -7.62 -4.90 0.94
CA ASN A 9 -8.56 -6.01 0.81
C ASN A 9 -9.84 -5.48 0.15
N ARG A 10 -10.09 -5.89 -1.09
CA ARG A 10 -11.23 -5.40 -1.87
C ARG A 10 -12.57 -5.83 -1.29
N ARG A 11 -12.58 -6.95 -0.56
CA ARG A 11 -13.81 -7.49 0.01
C ARG A 11 -14.20 -6.76 1.29
N THR A 12 -13.23 -6.55 2.20
CA THR A 12 -13.49 -5.92 3.49
C THR A 12 -13.21 -4.43 3.51
N ARG A 13 -12.47 -3.94 2.49
CA ARG A 13 -11.99 -2.56 2.36
C ARG A 13 -10.99 -2.16 3.42
N GLU A 14 -10.40 -3.14 4.09
CA GLU A 14 -9.31 -2.88 5.03
C GLU A 14 -8.02 -2.67 4.28
N ARG A 15 -7.14 -1.83 4.82
CA ARG A 15 -5.86 -1.55 4.18
C ARG A 15 -4.75 -1.42 5.20
N ARG A 16 -3.53 -1.68 4.72
CA ARG A 16 -2.30 -1.41 5.45
C ARG A 16 -1.38 -0.61 4.56
N VAL A 17 -0.73 0.39 5.13
CA VAL A 17 0.19 1.27 4.39
C VAL A 17 1.53 1.26 5.11
N ARG A 18 2.61 1.05 4.35
CA ARG A 18 3.98 1.13 4.85
C ARG A 18 4.75 2.13 4.04
N GLU A 19 5.52 2.98 4.73
CA GLU A 19 6.36 3.97 4.08
C GLU A 19 7.83 3.54 4.12
N PHE A 20 8.53 3.76 3.01
CA PHE A 20 9.97 3.48 2.88
C PHE A 20 10.66 4.73 2.37
N ASP A 21 11.85 5.03 2.89
CA ASP A 21 12.63 6.17 2.40
C ASP A 21 13.04 5.96 0.96
N ASP A 22 13.34 4.72 0.58
CA ASP A 22 13.78 4.36 -0.77
C ASP A 22 12.64 3.65 -1.50
N PRO A 23 12.18 4.18 -2.65
CA PRO A 23 11.14 3.49 -3.45
C PRO A 23 11.53 2.08 -3.88
N GLY A 24 12.84 1.81 -4.02
CA GLY A 24 13.31 0.46 -4.34
C GLY A 24 12.98 -0.54 -3.25
N ASP A 25 13.03 -0.11 -1.98
CA ASP A 25 12.66 -0.97 -0.87
C ASP A 25 11.16 -1.26 -0.87
N ALA A 26 10.36 -0.29 -1.24
CA ALA A 26 8.91 -0.48 -1.38
C ALA A 26 8.61 -1.52 -2.46
N MET A 27 9.30 -1.45 -3.60
CA MET A 27 9.11 -2.41 -4.67
C MET A 27 9.51 -3.83 -4.23
N ARG A 28 10.63 -3.97 -3.51
CA ARG A 28 11.05 -5.27 -3.00
C ARG A 28 10.03 -5.86 -2.04
N MET A 29 9.48 -5.02 -1.15
CA MET A 29 8.43 -5.45 -0.24
C MET A 29 7.18 -5.91 -0.98
N ARG A 30 6.79 -5.16 -2.01
CA ARG A 30 5.64 -5.55 -2.84
C ARG A 30 5.83 -6.94 -3.45
N LEU A 31 7.00 -7.18 -4.03
CA LEU A 31 7.28 -8.47 -4.66
C LEU A 31 7.25 -9.60 -3.65
N GLN A 32 7.79 -9.37 -2.45
CA GLN A 32 7.77 -10.35 -1.39
C GLN A 32 6.34 -10.66 -0.95
N LEU A 33 5.54 -9.62 -0.73
CA LEU A 33 4.15 -9.80 -0.29
C LEU A 33 3.32 -10.50 -1.35
N GLU A 34 3.53 -10.21 -2.62
CA GLU A 34 2.83 -10.89 -3.70
C GLU A 34 3.17 -12.38 -3.75
N SER A 35 4.43 -12.72 -3.48
CA SER A 35 4.84 -14.12 -3.48
C SER A 35 4.24 -14.89 -2.31
N GLU A 36 3.93 -14.21 -1.21
CA GLU A 36 3.35 -14.82 -0.01
C GLU A 36 1.83 -14.73 0.01
N ARG A 37 1.25 -13.99 -0.91
CA ARG A 37 -0.19 -13.74 -0.92
C ARG A 37 -0.96 -15.02 -1.25
N VAL A 38 -1.95 -15.35 -0.39
CA VAL A 38 -2.82 -16.50 -0.59
C VAL A 38 -4.27 -16.10 -0.89
N ASP A 39 -4.64 -14.85 -0.60
CA ASP A 39 -6.00 -14.34 -0.80
C ASP A 39 -6.02 -13.42 -2.03
N GLY A 40 -6.75 -13.82 -3.07
CA GLY A 40 -6.84 -13.05 -4.31
C GLY A 40 -7.57 -11.71 -4.17
N ASP A 41 -8.28 -11.48 -3.06
CA ASP A 41 -8.96 -10.22 -2.82
C ASP A 41 -8.00 -9.14 -2.31
N ILE A 42 -6.77 -9.49 -1.95
CA ILE A 42 -5.77 -8.54 -1.48
C ILE A 42 -5.04 -7.95 -2.68
N GLU A 43 -5.16 -6.63 -2.85
CA GLU A 43 -4.35 -5.89 -3.82
C GLU A 43 -3.11 -5.36 -3.13
N ILE A 44 -1.96 -5.49 -3.79
CA ILE A 44 -0.69 -4.99 -3.27
C ILE A 44 -0.13 -4.04 -4.31
N ALA A 45 0.16 -2.81 -3.91
CA ALA A 45 0.69 -1.79 -4.81
C ALA A 45 1.89 -1.10 -4.19
N ALA A 46 2.91 -0.83 -5.01
CA ALA A 46 4.03 0.00 -4.62
C ALA A 46 3.88 1.33 -5.35
N LEU A 47 3.85 2.41 -4.59
CA LEU A 47 3.56 3.75 -5.11
C LEU A 47 4.62 4.71 -4.59
N THR A 48 4.90 5.77 -5.36
CA THR A 48 5.78 6.84 -4.91
C THR A 48 4.97 8.13 -4.77
N SER A 49 5.28 8.91 -3.74
CA SER A 49 4.59 10.17 -3.50
C SER A 49 5.44 11.04 -2.57
N LYS A 50 5.18 12.34 -2.58
CA LYS A 50 5.87 13.28 -1.69
C LYS A 50 5.57 13.00 -0.23
N SER A 51 4.34 12.55 0.07
CA SER A 51 3.90 12.30 1.43
C SER A 51 2.70 11.37 1.41
N LEU A 52 2.36 10.83 2.58
CA LEU A 52 1.18 9.99 2.71
C LEU A 52 -0.09 10.78 2.38
N GLU A 53 -0.15 12.06 2.77
CA GLU A 53 -1.30 12.90 2.48
C GLU A 53 -1.52 13.05 0.98
N THR A 54 -0.45 13.30 0.22
CA THR A 54 -0.54 13.39 -1.24
C THR A 54 -0.99 12.06 -1.83
N LEU A 55 -0.46 10.94 -1.31
CA LEU A 55 -0.83 9.62 -1.77
C LEU A 55 -2.32 9.36 -1.56
N GLN A 56 -2.85 9.75 -0.42
CA GLN A 56 -4.27 9.58 -0.12
C GLN A 56 -5.17 10.34 -1.09
N ARG A 57 -4.72 11.50 -1.56
CA ARG A 57 -5.48 12.28 -2.53
C ARG A 57 -5.42 11.70 -3.94
N THR A 58 -4.24 11.23 -4.37
CA THR A 58 -4.05 10.76 -5.74
C THR A 58 -4.50 9.32 -5.93
N HIS A 59 -4.50 8.53 -4.86
CA HIS A 59 -4.90 7.12 -4.90
C HIS A 59 -6.00 6.85 -3.88
N SER A 60 -7.02 7.71 -3.89
CA SER A 60 -8.07 7.70 -2.88
C SER A 60 -8.82 6.37 -2.79
N ARG A 61 -8.88 5.60 -3.87
CA ARG A 61 -9.59 4.30 -3.84
C ARG A 61 -9.02 3.33 -2.81
N TYR A 62 -7.72 3.44 -2.49
CA TYR A 62 -7.09 2.57 -1.50
C TYR A 62 -7.33 3.04 -0.07
N PHE A 63 -7.89 4.24 0.08
CA PHE A 63 -8.05 4.87 1.39
C PHE A 63 -9.52 5.06 1.78
N THR A 64 -10.42 4.33 1.09
CA THR A 64 -11.83 4.25 1.49
C THR A 64 -11.99 3.01 2.38
N GLY A 65 -12.63 3.16 3.52
CA GLY A 65 -12.84 2.05 4.44
C GLY A 65 -11.88 2.11 5.63
N LYS A 66 -11.63 0.96 6.25
CA LYS A 66 -10.93 0.90 7.52
C LYS A 66 -9.43 0.72 7.34
N GLU A 67 -8.65 1.58 7.98
CA GLU A 67 -7.20 1.46 8.01
C GLU A 67 -6.76 0.59 9.19
N LEU A 68 -5.98 -0.46 8.90
CA LEU A 68 -5.47 -1.37 9.93
C LEU A 68 -4.13 -0.91 10.48
N THR A 69 -3.30 -0.29 9.64
CA THR A 69 -1.96 0.15 10.02
C THR A 69 -1.64 1.43 9.26
N ALA A 70 -1.14 2.46 9.97
CA ALA A 70 -0.69 3.70 9.36
C ALA A 70 0.75 3.96 9.76
N ILE A 71 1.53 4.51 8.84
CA ILE A 71 2.93 4.85 9.07
C ILE A 71 3.11 6.36 8.90
#